data_41bbd78041ac47dd5ef44336610b1656
#
_entry.id   41bbd78041ac47dd5ef44336610b1656
#
_cell.length_a   1.000
_cell.length_b   1.000
_cell.length_c   1.000
_cell.angle_alpha   90.00
_cell.angle_beta   90.00
_cell.angle_gamma   90.00
#
_symmetry.space_group_name_H-M   'P 1'
#
loop_
_entity.id
_entity.type
_entity.pdbx_description
1 polymer ?
#
loop_
_entity_poly.entity_id
_entity_poly.type
_entity_poly.pdbx_seq_one_letter_code
_entity_poly.pdbx_strand_id
1 'polypeptide(L)'
;MYKSLLNRQEFLCKEIEKCRKIIQTAPPGKLEVYQNRASLKWYLKKENGEATYLPKSEKQLAEMLAAKRIESERLKLLLKEKHALDMYLKHAPTQEAILASAKIQNKFSNIASALKPPKESWENAEFESNPAFPENLKHPSPSGHFLRSKSECLIDMQLFYRKIPFRYEAKLVINGQASYPDYTFYKESTGEFRYWEHFGMMDDPKYRKKALEKEEMYIINGYIPHENLYLTYETSDSPITVTTIDKIIDDIEEWLG
;
A
#
# COMPACT_ATOMS: atom_id res chain seq x y z
N MET A 1 11.31 -7.82 -2.16
CA MET A 1 11.56 -6.43 -2.63
C MET A 1 12.60 -6.36 -3.76
N TYR A 2 13.90 -6.65 -3.55
CA TYR A 2 14.93 -6.52 -4.61
C TYR A 2 14.64 -7.34 -5.87
N LYS A 3 14.21 -8.60 -5.72
CA LYS A 3 13.81 -9.47 -6.84
C LYS A 3 12.63 -8.91 -7.64
N SER A 4 11.67 -8.27 -6.99
CA SER A 4 10.53 -7.65 -7.67
C SER A 4 10.95 -6.41 -8.50
N LEU A 5 11.92 -5.64 -8.03
CA LEU A 5 12.48 -4.51 -8.77
C LEU A 5 13.26 -4.96 -10.01
N LEU A 6 14.03 -6.03 -9.91
CA LEU A 6 14.71 -6.62 -11.07
C LEU A 6 13.71 -7.16 -12.10
N ASN A 7 12.65 -7.84 -11.66
CA ASN A 7 11.58 -8.29 -12.54
C ASN A 7 10.88 -7.10 -13.23
N ARG A 8 10.67 -6.01 -12.50
CA ARG A 8 10.09 -4.78 -13.07
C ARG A 8 11.02 -4.16 -14.12
N GLN A 9 12.33 -4.12 -13.85
CA GLN A 9 13.32 -3.62 -14.81
C GLN A 9 13.31 -4.43 -16.10
N GLU A 10 13.27 -5.77 -16.00
CA GLU A 10 13.19 -6.65 -17.17
C GLU A 10 11.89 -6.43 -17.96
N PHE A 11 10.77 -6.31 -17.26
CA PHE A 11 9.48 -5.98 -17.88
C PHE A 11 9.55 -4.65 -18.65
N LEU A 12 10.09 -3.59 -18.03
CA LEU A 12 10.24 -2.28 -18.67
C LEU A 12 11.11 -2.36 -19.92
N CYS A 13 12.22 -3.11 -19.89
CA CYS A 13 13.06 -3.31 -21.06
C CYS A 13 12.27 -3.96 -22.22
N LYS A 14 11.50 -5.01 -21.94
CA LYS A 14 10.68 -5.71 -22.94
C LYS A 14 9.60 -4.80 -23.55
N GLU A 15 8.92 -4.01 -22.72
CA GLU A 15 7.87 -3.10 -23.18
C GLU A 15 8.46 -1.92 -23.99
N ILE A 16 9.59 -1.37 -23.58
CA ILE A 16 10.31 -0.33 -24.35
C ILE A 16 10.69 -0.84 -25.73
N GLU A 17 11.16 -2.07 -25.82
CA GLU A 17 11.55 -2.67 -27.10
C GLU A 17 10.34 -2.89 -28.02
N LYS A 18 9.20 -3.33 -27.47
CA LYS A 18 7.93 -3.43 -28.23
C LYS A 18 7.48 -2.08 -28.77
N CYS A 19 7.47 -1.04 -27.92
CA CYS A 19 7.11 0.32 -28.36
C CYS A 19 8.03 0.81 -29.50
N ARG A 20 9.34 0.63 -29.35
CA ARG A 20 10.33 1.01 -30.37
C ARG A 20 10.09 0.30 -31.70
N LYS A 21 9.78 -0.99 -31.67
CA LYS A 21 9.49 -1.80 -32.84
C LYS A 21 8.27 -1.26 -33.61
N ILE A 22 7.17 -0.98 -32.90
CA ILE A 22 5.96 -0.42 -33.48
C ILE A 22 6.24 0.97 -34.11
N ILE A 23 6.96 1.83 -33.40
CA ILE A 23 7.29 3.18 -33.84
C ILE A 23 8.17 3.12 -35.10
N GLN A 24 9.15 2.20 -35.16
CA GLN A 24 10.10 2.06 -36.25
C GLN A 24 9.45 1.50 -37.54
N THR A 25 8.47 0.58 -37.38
CA THR A 25 7.74 -0.01 -38.49
C THR A 25 6.59 0.86 -39.02
N ALA A 26 6.23 1.90 -38.28
CA ALA A 26 5.11 2.77 -38.62
C ALA A 26 5.50 3.76 -39.74
N PRO A 27 4.54 4.20 -40.57
CA PRO A 27 4.76 5.16 -41.64
C PRO A 27 5.38 6.48 -41.16
N PRO A 28 6.11 7.22 -42.04
CA PRO A 28 6.63 8.54 -41.72
C PRO A 28 5.50 9.56 -41.52
N GLY A 29 5.75 10.60 -40.70
CA GLY A 29 4.79 11.65 -40.37
C GLY A 29 4.04 11.41 -39.04
N LYS A 30 3.10 12.31 -38.76
CA LYS A 30 2.28 12.31 -37.56
C LYS A 30 0.82 12.47 -37.93
N LEU A 31 -0.08 11.78 -37.21
CA LEU A 31 -1.51 12.01 -37.34
C LEU A 31 -1.93 13.18 -36.43
N GLU A 32 -2.60 14.16 -37.01
CA GLU A 32 -3.32 15.20 -36.28
C GLU A 32 -4.81 14.98 -36.47
N VAL A 33 -5.56 15.07 -35.37
CA VAL A 33 -7.01 14.84 -35.35
C VAL A 33 -7.69 16.10 -34.84
N TYR A 34 -8.58 16.64 -35.64
CA TYR A 34 -9.37 17.83 -35.30
C TYR A 34 -10.85 17.46 -35.25
N GLN A 35 -11.50 17.87 -34.17
CA GLN A 35 -12.93 17.71 -34.03
C GLN A 35 -13.63 18.94 -34.59
N ASN A 36 -14.48 18.71 -35.59
CA ASN A 36 -15.32 19.76 -36.17
C ASN A 36 -16.78 19.35 -36.01
N ARG A 37 -17.48 19.93 -35.01
CA ARG A 37 -18.85 19.60 -34.62
C ARG A 37 -18.99 18.10 -34.34
N ALA A 38 -19.74 17.36 -35.21
CA ALA A 38 -19.98 15.92 -35.05
C ALA A 38 -18.99 15.02 -35.82
N SER A 39 -17.99 15.58 -36.53
CA SER A 39 -17.04 14.81 -37.35
C SER A 39 -15.58 15.01 -36.96
N LEU A 40 -14.81 13.90 -36.98
CA LEU A 40 -13.35 13.93 -36.83
C LEU A 40 -12.70 14.05 -38.21
N LYS A 41 -11.87 15.06 -38.40
CA LYS A 41 -11.02 15.26 -39.57
C LYS A 41 -9.59 14.85 -39.25
N TRP A 42 -8.98 14.11 -40.17
CA TRP A 42 -7.63 13.59 -40.03
C TRP A 42 -6.69 14.35 -40.96
N TYR A 43 -5.49 14.64 -40.49
CA TYR A 43 -4.43 15.28 -41.28
C TYR A 43 -3.12 14.53 -41.03
N LEU A 44 -2.41 14.27 -42.11
CA LEU A 44 -1.05 13.77 -42.06
C LEU A 44 -0.09 14.96 -42.04
N LYS A 45 0.62 15.13 -40.93
CA LYS A 45 1.68 16.11 -40.79
C LYS A 45 3.02 15.47 -41.13
N LYS A 46 3.66 15.93 -42.20
CA LYS A 46 4.97 15.51 -42.64
C LYS A 46 6.08 16.15 -41.80
N GLU A 47 7.31 15.65 -41.91
CA GLU A 47 8.47 16.17 -41.18
C GLU A 47 8.82 17.62 -41.54
N ASN A 48 8.53 18.03 -42.77
CA ASN A 48 8.67 19.41 -43.22
C ASN A 48 7.64 20.39 -42.64
N GLY A 49 6.74 19.93 -41.80
CA GLY A 49 5.69 20.73 -41.16
C GLY A 49 4.39 20.85 -41.97
N GLU A 50 4.37 20.41 -43.23
CA GLU A 50 3.20 20.43 -44.10
C GLU A 50 2.13 19.46 -43.60
N ALA A 51 0.87 19.94 -43.47
CA ALA A 51 -0.27 19.11 -43.08
C ALA A 51 -1.21 18.90 -44.26
N THR A 52 -1.41 17.64 -44.63
CA THR A 52 -2.29 17.25 -45.73
C THR A 52 -3.51 16.52 -45.19
N TYR A 53 -4.71 16.85 -45.71
CA TYR A 53 -5.94 16.15 -45.29
C TYR A 53 -5.85 14.66 -45.64
N LEU A 54 -6.18 13.82 -44.70
CA LEU A 54 -6.21 12.37 -44.83
C LEU A 54 -7.68 11.90 -44.98
N PRO A 55 -8.08 11.42 -46.15
CA PRO A 55 -9.47 10.99 -46.39
C PRO A 55 -9.78 9.72 -45.60
N LYS A 56 -11.09 9.49 -45.33
CA LYS A 56 -11.55 8.33 -44.56
C LYS A 56 -11.28 6.98 -45.23
N SER A 57 -11.04 6.97 -46.54
CA SER A 57 -10.58 5.80 -47.31
C SER A 57 -9.21 5.30 -46.84
N GLU A 58 -8.35 6.21 -46.31
CA GLU A 58 -7.01 5.92 -45.79
C GLU A 58 -7.02 5.53 -44.30
N LYS A 59 -8.10 4.83 -43.88
CA LYS A 59 -8.32 4.45 -42.47
C LYS A 59 -7.14 3.64 -41.91
N GLN A 60 -6.60 2.70 -42.72
CA GLN A 60 -5.47 1.86 -42.26
C GLN A 60 -4.22 2.70 -41.96
N LEU A 61 -3.92 3.68 -42.78
CA LEU A 61 -2.80 4.61 -42.56
C LEU A 61 -3.04 5.46 -41.32
N ALA A 62 -4.25 5.95 -41.11
CA ALA A 62 -4.62 6.70 -39.91
C ALA A 62 -4.45 5.86 -38.63
N GLU A 63 -4.88 4.59 -38.64
CA GLU A 63 -4.71 3.66 -37.53
C GLU A 63 -3.24 3.40 -37.20
N MET A 64 -2.40 3.18 -38.20
CA MET A 64 -0.96 2.99 -38.00
C MET A 64 -0.28 4.23 -37.40
N LEU A 65 -0.63 5.42 -37.88
CA LEU A 65 -0.10 6.68 -37.37
C LEU A 65 -0.63 7.00 -35.93
N ALA A 66 -1.90 6.63 -35.66
CA ALA A 66 -2.46 6.74 -34.33
C ALA A 66 -1.74 5.81 -33.33
N ALA A 67 -1.52 4.55 -33.71
CA ALA A 67 -0.74 3.59 -32.93
C ALA A 67 0.68 4.12 -32.68
N LYS A 68 1.36 4.63 -33.70
CA LYS A 68 2.68 5.29 -33.56
C LYS A 68 2.65 6.41 -32.52
N ARG A 69 1.62 7.24 -32.51
CA ARG A 69 1.49 8.36 -31.58
C ARG A 69 1.29 7.86 -30.14
N ILE A 70 0.38 6.90 -29.95
CA ILE A 70 0.10 6.29 -28.64
C ILE A 70 1.37 5.63 -28.09
N GLU A 71 2.05 4.80 -28.88
CA GLU A 71 3.26 4.10 -28.44
C GLU A 71 4.43 5.07 -28.21
N SER A 72 4.48 6.20 -28.92
CA SER A 72 5.50 7.23 -28.67
C SER A 72 5.31 7.90 -27.31
N GLU A 73 4.08 8.20 -26.92
CA GLU A 73 3.80 8.75 -25.58
C GLU A 73 4.03 7.70 -24.47
N ARG A 74 3.60 6.46 -24.71
CA ARG A 74 3.88 5.34 -23.81
C ARG A 74 5.38 5.10 -23.61
N LEU A 75 6.16 5.14 -24.68
CA LEU A 75 7.62 5.01 -24.62
C LEU A 75 8.27 6.08 -23.72
N LYS A 76 7.82 7.33 -23.79
CA LYS A 76 8.33 8.40 -22.93
C LYS A 76 8.11 8.08 -21.44
N LEU A 77 6.92 7.58 -21.09
CA LEU A 77 6.59 7.21 -19.71
C LEU A 77 7.44 6.03 -19.24
N LEU A 78 7.55 4.98 -20.06
CA LEU A 78 8.37 3.80 -19.73
C LEU A 78 9.86 4.14 -19.56
N LEU A 79 10.39 5.03 -20.40
CA LEU A 79 11.78 5.49 -20.28
C LEU A 79 12.00 6.29 -18.99
N LYS A 80 11.04 7.13 -18.59
CA LYS A 80 11.10 7.88 -17.34
C LYS A 80 11.08 6.95 -16.13
N GLU A 81 10.19 5.96 -16.14
CA GLU A 81 10.10 4.95 -15.07
C GLU A 81 11.39 4.12 -15.01
N LYS A 82 11.87 3.65 -16.17
CA LYS A 82 13.13 2.89 -16.23
C LYS A 82 14.30 3.68 -15.67
N HIS A 83 14.42 4.95 -16.03
CA HIS A 83 15.49 5.82 -15.51
C HIS A 83 15.42 5.95 -13.98
N ALA A 84 14.23 6.18 -13.43
CA ALA A 84 14.05 6.26 -11.98
C ALA A 84 14.43 4.95 -11.27
N LEU A 85 14.03 3.81 -11.84
CA LEU A 85 14.36 2.49 -11.32
C LEU A 85 15.87 2.18 -11.41
N ASP A 86 16.51 2.51 -12.53
CA ASP A 86 17.96 2.33 -12.73
C ASP A 86 18.74 3.18 -11.69
N MET A 87 18.32 4.41 -11.45
CA MET A 87 18.92 5.28 -10.43
C MET A 87 18.75 4.71 -9.02
N TYR A 88 17.58 4.20 -8.70
CA TYR A 88 17.35 3.53 -7.41
C TYR A 88 18.26 2.31 -7.26
N LEU A 89 18.27 1.41 -8.23
CA LEU A 89 19.09 0.18 -8.18
C LEU A 89 20.58 0.47 -8.11
N LYS A 90 21.04 1.56 -8.72
CA LYS A 90 22.46 2.00 -8.67
C LYS A 90 22.86 2.45 -7.27
N HIS A 91 21.96 3.06 -6.52
CA HIS A 91 22.24 3.62 -5.20
C HIS A 91 21.66 2.78 -4.04
N ALA A 92 20.84 1.78 -4.33
CA ALA A 92 20.33 0.85 -3.33
C ALA A 92 21.49 0.04 -2.71
N PRO A 93 21.46 -0.19 -1.39
CA PRO A 93 22.47 -1.03 -0.75
C PRO A 93 22.43 -2.45 -1.35
N THR A 94 23.61 -3.00 -1.62
CA THR A 94 23.70 -4.38 -2.12
C THR A 94 23.25 -5.38 -1.05
N GLN A 95 22.81 -6.57 -1.48
CA GLN A 95 22.43 -7.64 -0.56
C GLN A 95 23.59 -8.01 0.38
N GLU A 96 24.82 -7.95 -0.11
CA GLU A 96 26.02 -8.17 0.69
C GLU A 96 26.23 -7.09 1.76
N ALA A 97 25.99 -5.81 1.42
CA ALA A 97 26.07 -4.71 2.37
C ALA A 97 24.98 -4.83 3.47
N ILE A 98 23.77 -5.24 3.10
CA ILE A 98 22.67 -5.49 4.05
C ILE A 98 23.04 -6.65 4.99
N LEU A 99 23.54 -7.77 4.45
CA LEU A 99 23.98 -8.92 5.25
C LEU A 99 25.18 -8.59 6.15
N ALA A 100 26.12 -7.78 5.67
CA ALA A 100 27.24 -7.32 6.47
C ALA A 100 26.78 -6.43 7.63
N SER A 101 25.85 -5.50 7.37
CA SER A 101 25.24 -4.67 8.41
C SER A 101 24.49 -5.52 9.45
N ALA A 102 23.70 -6.50 9.03
CA ALA A 102 23.01 -7.41 9.92
C ALA A 102 23.96 -8.25 10.79
N LYS A 103 25.11 -8.71 10.24
CA LYS A 103 26.14 -9.42 11.00
C LYS A 103 26.78 -8.52 12.07
N ILE A 104 27.04 -7.26 11.73
CA ILE A 104 27.56 -6.27 12.68
C ILE A 104 26.51 -6.01 13.77
N GLN A 105 25.27 -5.79 13.40
CA GLN A 105 24.17 -5.57 14.32
C GLN A 105 24.00 -6.74 15.30
N ASN A 106 24.00 -7.97 14.81
CA ASN A 106 23.92 -9.19 15.64
C ASN A 106 25.13 -9.35 16.56
N LYS A 107 26.34 -8.99 16.07
CA LYS A 107 27.57 -9.04 16.89
C LYS A 107 27.54 -8.09 18.07
N PHE A 108 26.95 -6.92 17.91
CA PHE A 108 26.95 -5.86 18.93
C PHE A 108 25.61 -5.74 19.70
N SER A 109 24.55 -6.40 19.27
CA SER A 109 23.23 -6.35 19.92
C SER A 109 23.29 -6.80 21.37
N ASN A 110 23.98 -7.89 21.67
CA ASN A 110 24.14 -8.41 23.04
C ASN A 110 24.91 -7.46 23.96
N ILE A 111 25.89 -6.73 23.42
CA ILE A 111 26.64 -5.72 24.18
C ILE A 111 25.79 -4.48 24.39
N ALA A 112 25.05 -4.04 23.37
CA ALA A 112 24.16 -2.89 23.45
C ALA A 112 22.98 -3.13 24.41
N SER A 113 22.42 -4.34 24.43
CA SER A 113 21.37 -4.72 25.37
C SER A 113 21.88 -4.84 26.82
N ALA A 114 23.12 -5.30 27.03
CA ALA A 114 23.72 -5.40 28.36
C ALA A 114 24.09 -4.02 28.95
N LEU A 115 24.31 -3.02 28.11
CA LEU A 115 24.69 -1.65 28.52
C LEU A 115 23.48 -0.71 28.71
N LYS A 116 22.29 -1.11 28.22
CA LYS A 116 21.06 -0.34 28.41
C LYS A 116 20.34 -0.87 29.67
N PRO A 117 19.78 0.02 30.53
CA PRO A 117 18.79 -0.43 31.51
C PRO A 117 17.70 -1.18 30.76
N PRO A 118 17.04 -2.18 31.40
CA PRO A 118 15.93 -2.89 30.76
C PRO A 118 14.94 -1.86 30.22
N LYS A 119 14.92 -1.72 28.89
CA LYS A 119 13.98 -0.82 28.24
C LYS A 119 12.63 -1.46 28.39
N GLU A 120 11.72 -0.74 29.00
CA GLU A 120 10.32 -1.13 29.01
C GLU A 120 9.92 -1.48 27.58
N SER A 121 9.35 -2.65 27.36
CA SER A 121 8.94 -3.05 26.01
C SER A 121 7.94 -2.03 25.48
N TRP A 122 7.96 -1.77 24.18
CA TRP A 122 7.05 -0.79 23.57
C TRP A 122 5.59 -1.01 24.01
N GLU A 123 5.15 -2.24 24.12
CA GLU A 123 3.78 -2.57 24.51
C GLU A 123 3.41 -2.10 25.94
N ASN A 124 4.38 -2.11 26.86
CA ASN A 124 4.20 -1.76 28.27
C ASN A 124 4.57 -0.30 28.59
N ALA A 125 5.25 0.41 27.66
CA ALA A 125 5.56 1.81 27.85
C ALA A 125 4.28 2.65 27.85
N GLU A 126 4.26 3.71 28.67
CA GLU A 126 3.12 4.62 28.78
C GLU A 126 2.71 5.20 27.40
N PHE A 127 1.41 5.22 27.12
CA PHE A 127 0.85 5.77 25.89
C PHE A 127 -0.53 6.38 26.14
N GLU A 128 -0.93 7.33 25.28
CA GLU A 128 -2.27 7.88 25.30
C GLU A 128 -3.26 6.89 24.66
N SER A 129 -4.26 6.46 25.43
CA SER A 129 -5.36 5.62 24.94
C SER A 129 -6.62 6.47 24.68
N ASN A 130 -7.62 5.87 24.05
CA ASN A 130 -8.89 6.51 23.73
C ASN A 130 -9.64 6.94 25.01
N PRO A 131 -9.83 8.24 25.25
CA PRO A 131 -10.52 8.73 26.43
C PRO A 131 -12.05 8.68 26.30
N ALA A 132 -12.59 8.38 25.10
CA ALA A 132 -14.03 8.44 24.85
C ALA A 132 -14.76 7.22 25.42
N PHE A 133 -15.89 7.47 26.08
CA PHE A 133 -16.83 6.46 26.58
C PHE A 133 -16.18 5.36 27.42
N PRO A 134 -15.45 5.68 28.49
CA PRO A 134 -14.80 4.68 29.35
C PRO A 134 -15.80 3.70 29.99
N GLU A 135 -17.05 4.08 30.13
CA GLU A 135 -18.15 3.23 30.61
C GLU A 135 -18.47 2.06 29.67
N ASN A 136 -18.00 2.10 28.44
CA ASN A 136 -18.17 1.02 27.46
C ASN A 136 -17.06 -0.04 27.54
N LEU A 137 -16.01 0.16 28.29
CA LEU A 137 -14.95 -0.81 28.56
C LEU A 137 -15.45 -1.85 29.57
N LYS A 138 -16.21 -2.87 29.12
CA LYS A 138 -16.96 -3.82 29.98
C LYS A 138 -16.49 -5.26 29.87
N HIS A 139 -15.72 -5.60 28.84
CA HIS A 139 -15.33 -6.98 28.58
C HIS A 139 -13.88 -7.22 29.01
N PRO A 140 -13.64 -7.90 30.14
CA PRO A 140 -12.28 -8.18 30.61
C PRO A 140 -11.62 -9.25 29.71
N SER A 141 -10.32 -9.08 29.43
CA SER A 141 -9.50 -10.06 28.72
C SER A 141 -8.37 -10.58 29.60
N PRO A 142 -7.84 -11.80 29.33
CA PRO A 142 -6.65 -12.33 29.99
C PRO A 142 -5.40 -11.46 29.83
N SER A 143 -5.33 -10.60 28.84
CA SER A 143 -4.27 -9.59 28.68
C SER A 143 -4.26 -8.52 29.78
N GLY A 144 -5.37 -8.37 30.52
CA GLY A 144 -5.60 -7.32 31.52
C GLY A 144 -6.38 -6.12 30.96
N HIS A 145 -6.67 -6.08 29.66
CA HIS A 145 -7.48 -5.02 29.06
C HIS A 145 -8.97 -5.19 29.38
N PHE A 146 -9.67 -4.06 29.43
CA PHE A 146 -11.13 -4.00 29.37
C PHE A 146 -11.51 -3.47 27.98
N LEU A 147 -12.33 -4.22 27.25
CA LEU A 147 -12.65 -3.97 25.85
C LEU A 147 -14.11 -3.56 25.68
N ARG A 148 -14.43 -2.98 24.51
CA ARG A 148 -15.77 -2.45 24.25
C ARG A 148 -16.75 -3.50 23.74
N SER A 149 -16.26 -4.55 23.09
CA SER A 149 -17.08 -5.62 22.53
C SER A 149 -16.55 -7.01 22.84
N LYS A 150 -17.40 -8.02 22.65
CA LYS A 150 -16.99 -9.44 22.76
C LYS A 150 -16.05 -9.84 21.63
N SER A 151 -16.23 -9.28 20.47
CA SER A 151 -15.39 -9.56 19.28
C SER A 151 -13.98 -9.01 19.47
N GLU A 152 -13.84 -7.80 20.00
CA GLU A 152 -12.54 -7.27 20.42
C GLU A 152 -11.91 -8.15 21.52
N CYS A 153 -12.70 -8.62 22.50
CA CYS A 153 -12.19 -9.52 23.52
C CYS A 153 -11.65 -10.84 22.92
N LEU A 154 -12.28 -11.37 21.88
CA LEU A 154 -11.82 -12.56 21.18
C LEU A 154 -10.50 -12.30 20.44
N ILE A 155 -10.37 -11.16 19.78
CA ILE A 155 -9.13 -10.74 19.10
C ILE A 155 -8.01 -10.55 20.13
N ASP A 156 -8.26 -9.79 21.18
CA ASP A 156 -7.29 -9.51 22.24
C ASP A 156 -6.77 -10.81 22.90
N MET A 157 -7.67 -11.76 23.20
CA MET A 157 -7.31 -13.07 23.73
C MET A 157 -6.36 -13.83 22.79
N GLN A 158 -6.64 -13.85 21.50
CA GLN A 158 -5.81 -14.55 20.53
C GLN A 158 -4.42 -13.91 20.43
N LEU A 159 -4.36 -12.57 20.36
CA LEU A 159 -3.11 -11.82 20.38
C LEU A 159 -2.28 -12.12 21.63
N PHE A 160 -2.93 -12.10 22.79
CA PHE A 160 -2.29 -12.38 24.09
C PHE A 160 -1.71 -13.80 24.15
N TYR A 161 -2.50 -14.83 23.81
CA TYR A 161 -2.04 -16.23 23.86
C TYR A 161 -0.94 -16.54 22.85
N ARG A 162 -0.94 -15.86 21.71
CA ARG A 162 0.13 -15.97 20.72
C ARG A 162 1.33 -15.05 21.02
N LYS A 163 1.29 -14.29 22.12
CA LYS A 163 2.35 -13.40 22.58
C LYS A 163 2.73 -12.34 21.56
N ILE A 164 1.76 -11.85 20.80
CA ILE A 164 1.95 -10.72 19.89
C ILE A 164 1.97 -9.44 20.72
N PRO A 165 3.00 -8.60 20.64
CA PRO A 165 3.01 -7.30 21.31
C PRO A 165 2.06 -6.33 20.61
N PHE A 166 1.12 -5.74 21.36
CA PHE A 166 0.15 -4.79 20.84
C PHE A 166 -0.25 -3.75 21.86
N ARG A 167 -0.85 -2.65 21.39
CA ARG A 167 -1.54 -1.66 22.23
C ARG A 167 -2.99 -1.57 21.81
N TYR A 168 -3.88 -1.56 22.78
CA TYR A 168 -5.31 -1.41 22.56
C TYR A 168 -5.69 0.08 22.55
N GLU A 169 -6.45 0.53 21.55
CA GLU A 169 -6.93 1.91 21.37
C GLU A 169 -5.83 2.98 21.55
N ALA A 170 -4.61 2.72 21.10
CA ALA A 170 -3.54 3.70 21.17
C ALA A 170 -3.77 4.87 20.22
N LYS A 171 -3.46 6.08 20.69
CA LYS A 171 -3.63 7.31 19.90
C LYS A 171 -2.79 7.31 18.65
N LEU A 172 -3.42 7.49 17.52
CA LEU A 172 -2.85 7.75 16.21
C LEU A 172 -3.24 9.16 15.75
N VAL A 173 -2.28 9.97 15.32
CA VAL A 173 -2.57 11.32 14.83
C VAL A 173 -2.56 11.31 13.30
N ILE A 174 -3.70 11.64 12.69
CA ILE A 174 -3.88 11.71 11.24
C ILE A 174 -4.32 13.13 10.89
N ASN A 175 -3.52 13.86 10.12
CA ASN A 175 -3.78 15.27 9.75
C ASN A 175 -4.09 16.18 10.96
N GLY A 176 -3.41 15.97 12.09
CA GLY A 176 -3.61 16.73 13.31
C GLY A 176 -4.85 16.33 14.12
N GLN A 177 -5.60 15.33 13.68
CA GLN A 177 -6.74 14.78 14.41
C GLN A 177 -6.38 13.45 15.06
N ALA A 178 -6.86 13.22 16.28
CA ALA A 178 -6.67 11.96 16.98
C ALA A 178 -7.62 10.88 16.42
N SER A 179 -7.07 9.75 16.07
CA SER A 179 -7.77 8.51 15.77
C SER A 179 -7.28 7.42 16.70
N TYR A 180 -8.11 6.42 16.95
CA TYR A 180 -7.81 5.32 17.87
C TYR A 180 -8.18 4.02 17.16
N PRO A 181 -7.21 3.37 16.45
CA PRO A 181 -7.40 2.03 15.94
C PRO A 181 -7.55 1.04 17.10
N ASP A 182 -8.32 -0.02 16.92
CA ASP A 182 -8.55 -1.00 18.00
C ASP A 182 -7.23 -1.62 18.47
N TYR A 183 -6.34 -1.99 17.51
CA TYR A 183 -5.03 -2.54 17.83
C TYR A 183 -3.93 -1.86 17.02
N THR A 184 -2.82 -1.59 17.71
CA THR A 184 -1.60 -1.05 17.10
C THR A 184 -0.46 -2.03 17.35
N PHE A 185 0.31 -2.33 16.32
CA PHE A 185 1.49 -3.20 16.34
C PHE A 185 2.71 -2.40 15.94
N TYR A 186 3.85 -2.73 16.52
CA TYR A 186 5.11 -2.05 16.24
C TYR A 186 6.23 -3.05 16.02
N LYS A 187 6.92 -2.92 14.92
CA LYS A 187 8.11 -3.70 14.60
C LYS A 187 9.36 -2.92 14.97
N GLU A 188 9.98 -3.27 16.10
CA GLU A 188 11.17 -2.55 16.62
C GLU A 188 12.35 -2.56 15.64
N SER A 189 12.52 -3.62 14.85
CA SER A 189 13.63 -3.77 13.91
C SER A 189 13.63 -2.77 12.76
N THR A 190 12.43 -2.31 12.34
CA THR A 190 12.25 -1.38 11.21
C THR A 190 11.67 -0.03 11.63
N GLY A 191 11.05 0.06 12.81
CA GLY A 191 10.33 1.24 13.27
C GLY A 191 8.95 1.40 12.63
N GLU A 192 8.45 0.36 11.98
CA GLU A 192 7.17 0.38 11.27
C GLU A 192 6.02 0.04 12.18
N PHE A 193 4.84 0.59 11.84
CA PHE A 193 3.59 0.30 12.51
C PHE A 193 2.61 -0.39 11.58
N ARG A 194 1.78 -1.28 12.15
CA ARG A 194 0.56 -1.79 11.55
C ARG A 194 -0.61 -1.60 12.49
N TYR A 195 -1.81 -1.50 11.93
CA TYR A 195 -3.04 -1.20 12.66
C TYR A 195 -4.11 -2.23 12.33
N TRP A 196 -4.98 -2.51 13.27
CA TRP A 196 -6.16 -3.34 13.04
C TRP A 196 -7.39 -2.62 13.57
N GLU A 197 -8.41 -2.54 12.74
CA GLU A 197 -9.72 -1.98 13.03
C GLU A 197 -10.79 -3.04 12.83
N HIS A 198 -11.67 -3.21 13.80
CA HIS A 198 -12.79 -4.15 13.75
C HIS A 198 -14.13 -3.43 13.78
N PHE A 199 -14.90 -3.53 12.72
CA PHE A 199 -16.21 -2.93 12.59
C PHE A 199 -17.33 -3.92 12.96
N GLY A 200 -17.83 -3.82 14.20
CA GLY A 200 -18.68 -4.83 14.84
C GLY A 200 -20.18 -4.75 14.54
N MET A 201 -20.69 -3.70 13.89
CA MET A 201 -22.15 -3.50 13.72
C MET A 201 -22.50 -3.05 12.30
N MET A 202 -22.00 -3.78 11.30
CA MET A 202 -22.16 -3.40 9.89
C MET A 202 -23.60 -3.56 9.34
N ASP A 203 -24.47 -4.21 10.08
CA ASP A 203 -25.92 -4.27 9.84
C ASP A 203 -26.66 -2.98 10.26
N ASP A 204 -26.13 -2.20 11.21
CA ASP A 204 -26.68 -0.87 11.55
C ASP A 204 -26.29 0.17 10.48
N PRO A 205 -27.25 0.78 9.75
CA PRO A 205 -26.95 1.73 8.68
C PRO A 205 -26.20 3.00 9.16
N LYS A 206 -26.45 3.45 10.40
CA LYS A 206 -25.79 4.65 10.93
C LYS A 206 -24.35 4.34 11.33
N TYR A 207 -24.12 3.18 11.97
CA TYR A 207 -22.80 2.70 12.29
C TYR A 207 -21.99 2.44 11.02
N ARG A 208 -22.54 1.69 10.08
CA ARG A 208 -21.90 1.38 8.79
C ARG A 208 -21.44 2.63 8.05
N LYS A 209 -22.27 3.70 8.02
CA LYS A 209 -21.86 4.96 7.40
C LYS A 209 -20.60 5.53 8.05
N LYS A 210 -20.54 5.58 9.39
CA LYS A 210 -19.37 6.07 10.14
C LYS A 210 -18.14 5.17 9.95
N ALA A 211 -18.35 3.85 9.89
CA ALA A 211 -17.30 2.87 9.65
C ALA A 211 -16.64 3.10 8.28
N LEU A 212 -17.45 3.28 7.22
CA LEU A 212 -16.95 3.58 5.87
C LEU A 212 -16.24 4.95 5.79
N GLU A 213 -16.75 5.97 6.46
CA GLU A 213 -16.08 7.28 6.56
C GLU A 213 -14.71 7.15 7.27
N LYS A 214 -14.63 6.32 8.31
CA LYS A 214 -13.36 6.04 9.02
C LYS A 214 -12.37 5.26 8.15
N GLU A 215 -12.84 4.26 7.42
CA GLU A 215 -12.04 3.50 6.46
C GLU A 215 -11.49 4.40 5.34
N GLU A 216 -12.36 5.22 4.73
CA GLU A 216 -11.95 6.18 3.71
C GLU A 216 -10.88 7.14 4.26
N MET A 217 -11.07 7.66 5.49
CA MET A 217 -10.10 8.51 6.16
C MET A 217 -8.74 7.82 6.31
N TYR A 218 -8.71 6.53 6.67
CA TYR A 218 -7.47 5.76 6.72
C TYR A 218 -6.79 5.68 5.35
N ILE A 219 -7.54 5.26 4.32
CA ILE A 219 -7.00 5.00 2.97
C ILE A 219 -6.41 6.27 2.35
N ILE A 220 -7.13 7.40 2.40
CA ILE A 220 -6.65 8.67 1.81
C ILE A 220 -5.42 9.24 2.53
N ASN A 221 -5.13 8.76 3.75
CA ASN A 221 -3.97 9.15 4.53
C ASN A 221 -2.84 8.11 4.53
N GLY A 222 -2.89 7.12 3.61
CA GLY A 222 -1.79 6.17 3.40
C GLY A 222 -1.82 4.94 4.32
N TYR A 223 -2.93 4.72 5.03
CA TYR A 223 -3.16 3.47 5.75
C TYR A 223 -3.88 2.50 4.81
N ILE A 224 -3.11 1.63 4.18
CA ILE A 224 -3.56 0.79 3.07
C ILE A 224 -3.93 -0.61 3.56
N PRO A 225 -5.16 -1.10 3.28
CA PRO A 225 -5.56 -2.47 3.59
C PRO A 225 -4.57 -3.50 3.04
N HIS A 226 -4.24 -4.51 3.84
CA HIS A 226 -3.25 -5.57 3.57
C HIS A 226 -1.77 -5.13 3.49
N GLU A 227 -1.46 -3.86 3.71
CA GLU A 227 -0.09 -3.38 3.84
C GLU A 227 0.24 -3.00 5.28
N ASN A 228 -0.41 -1.96 5.79
CA ASN A 228 -0.22 -1.45 7.15
C ASN A 228 -1.53 -1.31 7.96
N LEU A 229 -2.65 -1.74 7.38
CA LEU A 229 -3.98 -1.70 8.00
C LEU A 229 -4.71 -3.03 7.77
N TYR A 230 -5.20 -3.63 8.85
CA TYR A 230 -6.13 -4.76 8.81
C TYR A 230 -7.53 -4.24 9.11
N LEU A 231 -8.49 -4.67 8.30
CA LEU A 231 -9.90 -4.32 8.47
C LEU A 231 -10.71 -5.61 8.60
N THR A 232 -11.53 -5.68 9.63
CA THR A 232 -12.49 -6.78 9.81
C THR A 232 -13.87 -6.23 10.07
N TYR A 233 -14.87 -6.95 9.59
CA TYR A 233 -16.25 -6.54 9.65
C TYR A 233 -17.10 -7.70 10.18
N GLU A 234 -18.12 -7.36 10.96
CA GLU A 234 -19.14 -8.33 11.36
C GLU A 234 -20.55 -7.73 11.34
N THR A 235 -21.51 -8.62 11.25
CA THR A 235 -22.94 -8.34 11.42
C THR A 235 -23.52 -9.32 12.43
N SER A 236 -24.75 -9.10 12.90
CA SER A 236 -25.45 -10.05 13.76
C SER A 236 -25.55 -11.46 13.16
N ASP A 237 -25.67 -11.57 11.84
CA ASP A 237 -25.80 -12.85 11.11
C ASP A 237 -24.45 -13.44 10.68
N SER A 238 -23.40 -12.65 10.68
CA SER A 238 -22.04 -13.05 10.29
C SER A 238 -21.00 -12.49 11.25
N PRO A 239 -20.88 -13.08 12.45
CA PRO A 239 -19.89 -12.66 13.44
C PRO A 239 -18.47 -13.01 12.99
N ILE A 240 -17.48 -12.28 13.51
CA ILE A 240 -16.06 -12.59 13.26
C ILE A 240 -15.74 -14.00 13.78
N THR A 241 -14.96 -14.75 13.02
CA THR A 241 -14.56 -16.10 13.39
C THR A 241 -13.11 -16.17 13.85
N VAL A 242 -12.79 -17.14 14.70
CA VAL A 242 -11.39 -17.42 15.12
C VAL A 242 -10.51 -17.65 13.90
N THR A 243 -10.99 -18.34 12.87
CA THR A 243 -10.23 -18.57 11.64
C THR A 243 -9.86 -17.26 10.91
N THR A 244 -10.75 -16.26 10.94
CA THR A 244 -10.47 -14.94 10.37
C THR A 244 -9.41 -14.21 11.18
N ILE A 245 -9.53 -14.27 12.50
CA ILE A 245 -8.57 -13.68 13.44
C ILE A 245 -7.19 -14.31 13.27
N ASP A 246 -7.11 -15.65 13.24
CA ASP A 246 -5.85 -16.38 13.08
C ASP A 246 -5.10 -16.01 11.81
N LYS A 247 -5.80 -15.87 10.68
CA LYS A 247 -5.17 -15.45 9.40
C LYS A 247 -4.50 -14.08 9.49
N ILE A 248 -5.13 -13.15 10.19
CA ILE A 248 -4.55 -11.81 10.37
C ILE A 248 -3.36 -11.88 11.31
N ILE A 249 -3.47 -12.65 12.39
CA ILE A 249 -2.38 -12.80 13.35
C ILE A 249 -1.19 -13.52 12.70
N ASP A 250 -1.42 -14.53 11.85
CA ASP A 250 -0.35 -15.20 11.08
C ASP A 250 0.44 -14.19 10.22
N ASP A 251 -0.25 -13.26 9.53
CA ASP A 251 0.39 -12.21 8.74
C ASP A 251 1.15 -11.20 9.63
N ILE A 252 0.60 -10.87 10.80
CA ILE A 252 1.28 -10.01 11.78
C ILE A 252 2.54 -10.69 12.32
N GLU A 253 2.49 -11.98 12.66
CA GLU A 253 3.64 -12.75 13.11
C GLU A 253 4.73 -12.81 12.04
N GLU A 254 4.36 -13.11 10.79
CA GLU A 254 5.29 -13.12 9.66
C GLU A 254 5.94 -11.74 9.46
N TRP A 255 5.16 -10.67 9.59
CA TRP A 255 5.70 -9.32 9.50
C TRP A 255 6.62 -8.98 10.68
N LEU A 256 6.29 -9.36 11.90
CA LEU A 256 7.13 -9.12 13.09
C LEU A 256 8.47 -9.88 13.01
N GLY A 257 8.49 -11.07 12.39
CA GLY A 257 9.69 -11.87 12.07
C GLY A 257 10.22 -12.66 13.18
#